data_40ccb7186e47b21c357d785c467e16bb
#
_entry.id   40ccb7186e47b21c357d785c467e16bb
#
_cell.length_a   1.000
_cell.length_b   1.000
_cell.length_c   1.000
_cell.angle_alpha   90.00
_cell.angle_beta   90.00
_cell.angle_gamma   90.00
#
_symmetry.space_group_name_H-M   'P 1'
#
loop_
_entity.id
_entity.type
_entity.pdbx_description
1 polymer ?
#
loop_
_entity_poly.entity_id
_entity_poly.type
_entity_poly.pdbx_seq_one_letter_code
_entity_poly.pdbx_strand_id
1 'polypeptide(L)'
;SLYYLEMTCYNYKKSISEGYTMRGFILKKTAAVLSAVCIIVSLCACGSQKNEYSSFAMGSAVSASLYGKDKKQTDLLWNEISSAVTAADRLLSATSDGSDISRINSTGSAIVDSRTVSFLQKAVLLCNTLNRRLDITLGAVTALWGFTGGTPSVPDESALTAALDTVNIDGVFIDEANRTVSVENGQKLDVGALGKGEACDIMKEKLLASDTAACISFGGNVLVTGENPNGKNGEWKIGMRDPLGSPDEVFAALSLKAENGALCVSTSGSYEKRFEENGKSYHHIINPDTGYPVENGLVSVSVICSSGLNADALSTALFVNGLNETSVLWLKSFGADAVFVFENGTVFVTDSICKNFTITNTDVYKTVSYEEAAK
;
A
#
# COMPACT_ATOMS: atom_id res chain seq x y z
N SER A 1 -18.42 13.31 -24.81
CA SER A 1 -18.96 14.21 -25.81
C SER A 1 -17.89 15.20 -26.24
N LEU A 2 -17.26 14.90 -27.40
CA LEU A 2 -16.45 15.82 -28.17
C LEU A 2 -17.27 17.04 -28.54
N TYR A 3 -16.81 18.23 -28.18
CA TYR A 3 -17.03 19.52 -28.87
C TYR A 3 -16.54 20.60 -27.91
N TYR A 4 -15.34 21.14 -28.13
CA TYR A 4 -14.89 22.52 -27.93
C TYR A 4 -13.36 22.56 -28.06
N LEU A 5 -12.91 22.53 -29.32
CA LEU A 5 -11.54 22.94 -29.67
C LEU A 5 -11.50 23.21 -31.19
N GLU A 6 -12.07 24.32 -31.58
CA GLU A 6 -11.83 24.99 -32.87
C GLU A 6 -12.54 26.36 -32.84
N MET A 7 -11.82 27.41 -32.49
CA MET A 7 -11.99 28.78 -32.96
C MET A 7 -11.08 29.73 -32.14
N THR A 8 -9.83 29.88 -32.55
CA THR A 8 -9.06 31.14 -32.38
C THR A 8 -7.75 31.05 -33.16
N CYS A 9 -7.86 30.93 -34.47
CA CYS A 9 -6.75 31.15 -35.41
C CYS A 9 -7.25 31.82 -36.69
N TYR A 10 -7.92 32.92 -36.54
CA TYR A 10 -8.27 33.77 -37.72
C TYR A 10 -8.44 35.20 -37.32
N ASN A 11 -7.33 35.95 -37.16
CA ASN A 11 -7.30 37.41 -37.25
C ASN A 11 -5.92 37.95 -36.80
N TYR A 12 -4.87 37.68 -37.62
CA TYR A 12 -3.66 38.51 -37.54
C TYR A 12 -2.92 38.47 -38.90
N LYS A 13 -3.60 38.97 -39.95
CA LYS A 13 -2.98 39.34 -41.25
C LYS A 13 -3.69 40.55 -41.76
N LYS A 14 -3.30 41.74 -41.24
CA LYS A 14 -3.43 43.01 -41.97
C LYS A 14 -2.87 44.16 -41.12
N SER A 15 -1.58 44.48 -41.25
CA SER A 15 -1.01 45.82 -41.07
C SER A 15 0.52 45.70 -41.06
N ILE A 16 1.11 45.54 -42.27
CA ILE A 16 2.49 45.93 -42.51
C ILE A 16 2.53 46.53 -43.90
N SER A 17 2.37 47.84 -43.93
CA SER A 17 2.96 48.68 -45.00
C SER A 17 3.13 50.09 -44.44
N GLU A 18 4.37 50.56 -44.53
CA GLU A 18 4.87 51.93 -44.29
C GLU A 18 5.73 52.10 -43.01
N GLY A 19 7.04 52.29 -43.26
CA GLY A 19 7.97 52.80 -42.23
C GLY A 19 9.39 52.23 -42.27
N TYR A 20 10.07 52.25 -43.43
CA TYR A 20 11.53 52.10 -43.51
C TYR A 20 12.18 53.42 -43.04
N THR A 21 12.98 53.33 -41.96
CA THR A 21 14.23 54.06 -41.64
C THR A 21 14.39 54.31 -40.16
N MET A 22 14.98 53.37 -39.44
CA MET A 22 15.79 53.49 -38.21
C MET A 22 16.15 52.11 -37.66
N ARG A 23 16.66 51.27 -38.55
CA ARG A 23 16.86 49.82 -38.28
C ARG A 23 18.31 49.37 -38.02
N GLY A 24 19.16 50.23 -37.53
CA GLY A 24 20.58 49.83 -37.32
C GLY A 24 21.03 49.61 -35.87
N PHE A 25 20.40 50.21 -34.91
CA PHE A 25 20.92 50.23 -33.53
C PHE A 25 20.05 49.53 -32.48
N ILE A 26 18.79 49.30 -32.79
CA ILE A 26 17.84 48.66 -31.85
C ILE A 26 17.83 47.13 -31.97
N LEU A 27 18.14 46.56 -33.16
CA LEU A 27 18.12 45.11 -33.39
C LEU A 27 19.23 44.33 -32.65
N LYS A 28 20.37 44.95 -32.29
CA LYS A 28 21.44 44.22 -31.54
C LYS A 28 21.17 44.18 -30.03
N LYS A 29 20.43 45.12 -29.47
CA LYS A 29 20.06 45.09 -28.03
C LYS A 29 18.82 44.23 -27.75
N THR A 30 17.87 44.17 -28.68
CA THR A 30 16.69 43.31 -28.55
C THR A 30 16.99 41.83 -28.77
N ALA A 31 17.93 41.48 -29.65
CA ALA A 31 18.37 40.08 -29.81
C ALA A 31 19.10 39.54 -28.57
N ALA A 32 19.89 40.35 -27.87
CA ALA A 32 20.58 39.96 -26.64
C ALA A 32 19.60 39.80 -25.44
N VAL A 33 18.55 40.64 -25.39
CA VAL A 33 17.52 40.53 -24.33
C VAL A 33 16.57 39.35 -24.61
N LEU A 34 16.20 39.10 -25.88
CA LEU A 34 15.41 37.90 -26.22
C LEU A 34 16.17 36.61 -26.00
N SER A 35 17.49 36.56 -26.29
CA SER A 35 18.30 35.37 -26.01
C SER A 35 18.49 35.15 -24.50
N ALA A 36 18.65 36.21 -23.71
CA ALA A 36 18.70 36.11 -22.24
C ALA A 36 17.34 35.72 -21.63
N VAL A 37 16.22 36.20 -22.14
CA VAL A 37 14.89 35.77 -21.72
C VAL A 37 14.58 34.34 -22.14
N CYS A 38 15.00 33.90 -23.34
CA CYS A 38 14.87 32.49 -23.75
C CYS A 38 15.76 31.54 -22.92
N ILE A 39 16.95 31.99 -22.47
CA ILE A 39 17.81 31.20 -21.57
C ILE A 39 17.22 31.16 -20.15
N ILE A 40 16.62 32.24 -19.66
CA ILE A 40 15.96 32.28 -18.36
C ILE A 40 14.66 31.46 -18.38
N VAL A 41 13.90 31.45 -19.49
CA VAL A 41 12.70 30.60 -19.66
C VAL A 41 13.05 29.12 -19.81
N SER A 42 14.20 28.80 -20.41
CA SER A 42 14.68 27.41 -20.47
C SER A 42 15.31 26.91 -19.15
N LEU A 43 15.63 27.81 -18.21
CA LEU A 43 16.07 27.47 -16.86
C LEU A 43 14.90 27.32 -15.85
N CYS A 44 13.68 27.76 -16.21
CA CYS A 44 12.49 27.62 -15.38
C CYS A 44 11.58 26.44 -15.75
N ALA A 45 11.96 25.60 -16.73
CA ALA A 45 11.26 24.36 -17.06
C ALA A 45 11.84 23.15 -16.29
N CYS A 46 12.19 23.33 -15.01
CA CYS A 46 12.56 22.27 -14.12
C CYS A 46 11.33 21.77 -13.31
N GLY A 47 10.21 21.52 -14.01
CA GLY A 47 9.08 20.80 -13.46
C GLY A 47 9.38 19.30 -13.57
N SER A 48 9.18 18.56 -12.48
CA SER A 48 9.26 17.10 -12.53
C SER A 48 8.22 16.55 -13.51
N GLN A 49 8.66 15.65 -14.39
CA GLN A 49 7.77 14.99 -15.36
C GLN A 49 7.09 13.79 -14.69
N LYS A 50 5.74 13.75 -14.76
CA LYS A 50 4.97 12.57 -14.35
C LYS A 50 5.12 11.46 -15.39
N ASN A 51 5.50 10.27 -14.94
CA ASN A 51 5.52 9.04 -15.75
C ASN A 51 4.73 7.95 -15.03
N GLU A 52 3.93 7.21 -15.78
CA GLU A 52 3.05 6.17 -15.26
C GLU A 52 3.59 4.79 -15.61
N TYR A 53 3.51 3.88 -14.65
CA TYR A 53 3.99 2.50 -14.75
C TYR A 53 2.98 1.54 -14.18
N SER A 54 3.03 0.29 -14.64
CA SER A 54 2.26 -0.81 -14.10
C SER A 54 3.06 -2.10 -14.12
N SER A 55 2.79 -2.97 -13.15
CA SER A 55 3.32 -4.34 -13.09
C SER A 55 2.35 -5.23 -12.32
N PHE A 56 2.74 -6.50 -12.12
CA PHE A 56 2.00 -7.44 -11.31
C PHE A 56 2.98 -8.19 -10.40
N ALA A 57 2.72 -8.23 -9.10
CA ALA A 57 3.53 -8.93 -8.11
C ALA A 57 2.67 -9.35 -6.91
N MET A 58 3.06 -10.36 -6.16
CA MET A 58 2.40 -10.85 -4.95
C MET A 58 0.88 -10.99 -5.13
N GLY A 59 0.46 -11.49 -6.30
CA GLY A 59 -0.94 -11.70 -6.63
C GLY A 59 -1.78 -10.43 -6.86
N SER A 60 -1.15 -9.25 -6.99
CA SER A 60 -1.84 -7.97 -7.12
C SER A 60 -1.28 -7.09 -8.24
N ALA A 61 -2.14 -6.26 -8.84
CA ALA A 61 -1.71 -5.22 -9.75
C ALA A 61 -0.97 -4.11 -8.98
N VAL A 62 0.09 -3.60 -9.58
CA VAL A 62 0.85 -2.43 -9.11
C VAL A 62 0.68 -1.33 -10.13
N SER A 63 0.27 -0.14 -9.71
CA SER A 63 0.25 1.07 -10.53
C SER A 63 1.05 2.16 -9.85
N ALA A 64 1.90 2.86 -10.62
CA ALA A 64 2.80 3.86 -10.09
C ALA A 64 2.79 5.14 -10.92
N SER A 65 2.81 6.27 -10.24
CA SER A 65 3.11 7.59 -10.81
C SER A 65 4.42 8.07 -10.20
N LEU A 66 5.48 8.15 -11.00
CA LEU A 66 6.80 8.65 -10.61
C LEU A 66 7.02 10.04 -11.22
N TYR A 67 7.56 10.95 -10.42
CA TYR A 67 7.86 12.32 -10.79
C TYR A 67 9.38 12.52 -10.81
N GLY A 68 9.98 12.49 -11.99
CA GLY A 68 11.41 12.60 -12.19
C GLY A 68 11.80 13.73 -13.15
N LYS A 69 13.11 13.92 -13.35
CA LYS A 69 13.63 14.94 -14.28
C LYS A 69 13.26 14.63 -15.72
N ASP A 70 13.30 13.37 -16.08
CA ASP A 70 12.96 12.87 -17.41
C ASP A 70 12.46 11.42 -17.33
N LYS A 71 11.90 10.95 -18.43
CA LYS A 71 11.37 9.58 -18.55
C LYS A 71 12.46 8.51 -18.40
N LYS A 72 13.68 8.75 -18.87
CA LYS A 72 14.77 7.79 -18.78
C LYS A 72 15.16 7.50 -17.35
N GLN A 73 15.22 8.52 -16.48
CA GLN A 73 15.49 8.36 -15.06
C GLN A 73 14.41 7.50 -14.39
N THR A 74 13.15 7.83 -14.62
CA THR A 74 12.04 7.08 -14.00
C THR A 74 11.88 5.67 -14.57
N ASP A 75 12.19 5.43 -15.86
CA ASP A 75 12.23 4.10 -16.45
C ASP A 75 13.30 3.21 -15.79
N LEU A 76 14.50 3.73 -15.54
CA LEU A 76 15.57 3.00 -14.86
C LEU A 76 15.18 2.68 -13.43
N LEU A 77 14.66 3.67 -12.69
CA LEU A 77 14.22 3.49 -11.31
C LEU A 77 13.07 2.47 -11.20
N TRP A 78 12.08 2.55 -12.10
CA TRP A 78 10.97 1.59 -12.12
C TRP A 78 11.44 0.17 -12.39
N ASN A 79 12.40 -0.02 -13.30
CA ASN A 79 12.99 -1.33 -13.57
C ASN A 79 13.70 -1.90 -12.34
N GLU A 80 14.43 -1.07 -11.59
CA GLU A 80 15.07 -1.48 -10.34
C GLU A 80 14.05 -1.85 -9.27
N ILE A 81 13.01 -1.03 -9.10
CA ILE A 81 11.91 -1.28 -8.17
C ILE A 81 11.22 -2.60 -8.51
N SER A 82 10.76 -2.75 -9.75
CA SER A 82 10.03 -3.93 -10.20
C SER A 82 10.86 -5.21 -10.05
N SER A 83 12.16 -5.14 -10.37
CA SER A 83 13.08 -6.28 -10.22
C SER A 83 13.25 -6.67 -8.75
N ALA A 84 13.38 -5.70 -7.84
CA ALA A 84 13.54 -5.96 -6.41
C ALA A 84 12.27 -6.54 -5.78
N VAL A 85 11.10 -6.00 -6.13
CA VAL A 85 9.79 -6.52 -5.67
C VAL A 85 9.55 -7.94 -6.20
N THR A 86 9.84 -8.19 -7.49
CA THR A 86 9.74 -9.54 -8.07
C THR A 86 10.69 -10.53 -7.38
N ALA A 87 11.89 -10.09 -7.00
CA ALA A 87 12.83 -10.95 -6.27
C ALA A 87 12.30 -11.27 -4.86
N ALA A 88 11.68 -10.32 -4.15
CA ALA A 88 11.05 -10.56 -2.86
C ALA A 88 9.83 -11.50 -2.99
N ASP A 89 8.98 -11.30 -3.99
CA ASP A 89 7.83 -12.18 -4.26
C ASP A 89 8.25 -13.64 -4.46
N ARG A 90 9.33 -13.88 -5.22
CA ARG A 90 9.88 -15.23 -5.43
C ARG A 90 10.40 -15.89 -4.16
N LEU A 91 10.84 -15.12 -3.17
CA LEU A 91 11.31 -15.65 -1.89
C LEU A 91 10.18 -15.92 -0.91
N LEU A 92 9.18 -15.02 -0.88
CA LEU A 92 8.17 -14.97 0.19
C LEU A 92 6.86 -15.66 -0.15
N SER A 93 6.66 -16.13 -1.38
CA SER A 93 5.42 -16.80 -1.77
C SER A 93 5.25 -18.14 -1.02
N ALA A 94 4.11 -18.36 -0.36
CA ALA A 94 3.80 -19.65 0.28
C ALA A 94 3.42 -20.74 -0.74
N THR A 95 3.07 -20.36 -1.98
CA THR A 95 2.53 -21.26 -3.01
C THR A 95 3.42 -21.47 -4.21
N SER A 96 4.45 -20.64 -4.41
CA SER A 96 5.38 -20.80 -5.53
C SER A 96 6.43 -21.85 -5.22
N ASP A 97 6.54 -22.86 -6.08
CA ASP A 97 7.54 -23.90 -5.93
C ASP A 97 8.97 -23.31 -5.86
N GLY A 98 9.74 -23.78 -4.88
CA GLY A 98 11.12 -23.38 -4.68
C GLY A 98 11.33 -22.03 -3.98
N SER A 99 10.28 -21.31 -3.60
CA SER A 99 10.40 -20.15 -2.71
C SER A 99 10.93 -20.57 -1.33
N ASP A 100 11.49 -19.62 -0.57
CA ASP A 100 11.99 -19.93 0.77
C ASP A 100 10.85 -20.38 1.69
N ILE A 101 9.73 -19.68 1.69
CA ILE A 101 8.55 -20.00 2.51
C ILE A 101 7.98 -21.37 2.12
N SER A 102 7.82 -21.65 0.82
CA SER A 102 7.32 -22.96 0.35
C SER A 102 8.26 -24.13 0.73
N ARG A 103 9.58 -23.91 0.69
CA ARG A 103 10.57 -24.90 1.15
C ARG A 103 10.49 -25.16 2.66
N ILE A 104 10.39 -24.09 3.48
CA ILE A 104 10.18 -24.24 4.92
C ILE A 104 8.89 -25.03 5.16
N ASN A 105 7.79 -24.66 4.50
CA ASN A 105 6.50 -25.30 4.65
C ASN A 105 6.47 -26.78 4.23
N SER A 106 7.30 -27.18 3.26
CA SER A 106 7.33 -28.56 2.77
C SER A 106 8.25 -29.49 3.57
N THR A 107 9.33 -28.94 4.11
CA THR A 107 10.40 -29.74 4.75
C THR A 107 10.50 -29.54 6.27
N GLY A 108 9.78 -28.54 6.83
CA GLY A 108 9.89 -28.13 8.23
C GLY A 108 11.17 -27.33 8.55
N SER A 109 12.16 -27.29 7.66
CA SER A 109 13.40 -26.51 7.83
C SER A 109 14.08 -26.28 6.50
N ALA A 110 14.62 -25.08 6.25
CA ALA A 110 15.35 -24.76 5.02
C ALA A 110 16.46 -23.73 5.26
N ILE A 111 17.54 -23.82 4.45
CA ILE A 111 18.50 -22.71 4.29
C ILE A 111 17.87 -21.71 3.34
N VAL A 112 17.77 -20.45 3.74
CA VAL A 112 17.03 -19.40 3.02
C VAL A 112 17.94 -18.22 2.62
N ASP A 113 17.43 -17.32 1.79
CA ASP A 113 18.10 -16.06 1.47
C ASP A 113 18.19 -15.18 2.73
N SER A 114 19.26 -14.37 2.84
CA SER A 114 19.42 -13.44 3.97
C SER A 114 18.28 -12.43 4.09
N ARG A 115 17.66 -12.04 2.98
CA ARG A 115 16.47 -11.17 2.97
C ARG A 115 15.27 -11.85 3.61
N THR A 116 15.08 -13.15 3.38
CA THR A 116 14.04 -13.94 4.03
C THR A 116 14.30 -14.06 5.53
N VAL A 117 15.55 -14.25 5.96
CA VAL A 117 15.92 -14.23 7.40
C VAL A 117 15.51 -12.91 8.02
N SER A 118 15.97 -11.79 7.46
CA SER A 118 15.66 -10.43 7.97
C SER A 118 14.15 -10.14 7.99
N PHE A 119 13.43 -10.54 6.96
CA PHE A 119 11.98 -10.38 6.89
C PHE A 119 11.27 -11.21 7.98
N LEU A 120 11.61 -12.49 8.15
CA LEU A 120 10.99 -13.35 9.16
C LEU A 120 11.32 -12.92 10.58
N GLN A 121 12.52 -12.39 10.86
CA GLN A 121 12.85 -11.79 12.16
C GLN A 121 11.91 -10.63 12.49
N LYS A 122 11.67 -9.72 11.54
CA LYS A 122 10.72 -8.62 11.70
C LYS A 122 9.29 -9.15 11.87
N ALA A 123 8.89 -10.14 11.08
CA ALA A 123 7.55 -10.73 11.12
C ALA A 123 7.25 -11.38 12.49
N VAL A 124 8.18 -12.19 13.03
CA VAL A 124 8.06 -12.79 14.37
C VAL A 124 7.97 -11.72 15.45
N LEU A 125 8.79 -10.67 15.36
CA LEU A 125 8.72 -9.54 16.29
C LEU A 125 7.36 -8.85 16.25
N LEU A 126 6.79 -8.62 15.06
CA LEU A 126 5.47 -8.01 14.89
C LEU A 126 4.35 -8.91 15.44
N CYS A 127 4.39 -10.22 15.19
CA CYS A 127 3.43 -11.17 15.75
C CYS A 127 3.41 -11.09 17.29
N ASN A 128 4.58 -11.08 17.92
CA ASN A 128 4.70 -10.97 19.38
C ASN A 128 4.24 -9.58 19.89
N THR A 129 4.65 -8.49 19.23
CA THR A 129 4.29 -7.11 19.62
C THR A 129 2.78 -6.87 19.53
N LEU A 130 2.11 -7.50 18.57
CA LEU A 130 0.69 -7.36 18.29
C LEU A 130 -0.15 -8.47 18.98
N ASN A 131 0.38 -9.06 20.06
CA ASN A 131 -0.30 -10.08 20.89
C ASN A 131 -0.89 -11.23 20.07
N ARG A 132 -0.18 -11.63 19.00
CA ARG A 132 -0.57 -12.71 18.07
C ARG A 132 -1.92 -12.46 17.35
N ARG A 133 -2.41 -11.20 17.30
CA ARG A 133 -3.55 -10.84 16.45
C ARG A 133 -3.20 -10.83 14.96
N LEU A 134 -1.92 -10.82 14.66
CA LEU A 134 -1.28 -11.21 13.43
C LEU A 134 -0.40 -12.42 13.75
N ASP A 135 -0.59 -13.55 13.06
CA ASP A 135 0.25 -14.74 13.26
C ASP A 135 0.62 -15.37 11.92
N ILE A 136 1.91 -15.36 11.61
CA ILE A 136 2.42 -15.93 10.35
C ILE A 136 2.43 -17.46 10.33
N THR A 137 2.11 -18.14 11.44
CA THR A 137 2.03 -19.61 11.51
C THR A 137 0.63 -20.16 11.18
N LEU A 138 -0.29 -19.30 10.76
CA LEU A 138 -1.65 -19.66 10.31
C LEU A 138 -1.69 -20.42 8.97
N GLY A 139 -0.55 -20.71 8.34
CA GLY A 139 -0.50 -21.26 6.99
C GLY A 139 -1.28 -22.57 6.79
N ALA A 140 -1.35 -23.45 7.81
CA ALA A 140 -2.17 -24.65 7.75
C ALA A 140 -3.67 -24.33 7.76
N VAL A 141 -4.08 -23.34 8.56
CA VAL A 141 -5.46 -22.88 8.67
C VAL A 141 -5.91 -22.17 7.38
N THR A 142 -5.13 -21.20 6.87
CA THR A 142 -5.47 -20.48 5.63
C THR A 142 -5.53 -21.38 4.41
N ALA A 143 -4.71 -22.45 4.37
CA ALA A 143 -4.75 -23.46 3.32
C ALA A 143 -6.04 -24.28 3.34
N LEU A 144 -6.57 -24.64 4.52
CA LEU A 144 -7.85 -25.35 4.67
C LEU A 144 -9.03 -24.50 4.19
N TRP A 145 -9.03 -23.20 4.46
CA TRP A 145 -10.03 -22.28 3.93
C TRP A 145 -9.91 -22.04 2.42
N GLY A 146 -8.83 -22.50 1.78
CA GLY A 146 -8.59 -22.32 0.34
C GLY A 146 -8.25 -20.89 -0.09
N PHE A 147 -8.01 -19.97 0.84
CA PHE A 147 -7.62 -18.59 0.52
C PHE A 147 -6.19 -18.47 -0.03
N THR A 148 -5.36 -19.46 0.27
CA THR A 148 -3.96 -19.55 -0.16
C THR A 148 -3.78 -20.75 -1.10
N GLY A 149 -3.89 -20.53 -2.42
CA GLY A 149 -3.59 -21.51 -3.46
C GLY A 149 -4.64 -22.63 -3.65
N GLY A 150 -5.84 -22.50 -3.06
CA GLY A 150 -6.92 -23.50 -3.13
C GLY A 150 -8.22 -22.98 -3.72
N THR A 151 -9.26 -23.83 -3.66
CA THR A 151 -10.66 -23.42 -3.89
C THR A 151 -11.28 -23.08 -2.52
N PRO A 152 -11.78 -21.86 -2.31
CA PRO A 152 -12.37 -21.46 -1.05
C PRO A 152 -13.57 -22.34 -0.67
N SER A 153 -13.58 -22.87 0.57
CA SER A 153 -14.68 -23.64 1.15
C SER A 153 -14.60 -23.62 2.67
N VAL A 154 -15.70 -23.87 3.36
CA VAL A 154 -15.71 -24.04 4.81
C VAL A 154 -15.00 -25.36 5.17
N PRO A 155 -13.93 -25.34 5.97
CA PRO A 155 -13.18 -26.54 6.34
C PRO A 155 -13.99 -27.45 7.28
N ASP A 156 -13.67 -28.74 7.25
CA ASP A 156 -14.13 -29.69 8.28
C ASP A 156 -13.61 -29.25 9.66
N GLU A 157 -14.50 -29.30 10.67
CA GLU A 157 -14.20 -28.82 12.03
C GLU A 157 -13.03 -29.56 12.68
N SER A 158 -12.92 -30.87 12.46
CA SER A 158 -11.83 -31.68 13.00
C SER A 158 -10.49 -31.35 12.34
N ALA A 159 -10.49 -31.09 11.02
CA ALA A 159 -9.32 -30.66 10.29
C ALA A 159 -8.88 -29.26 10.71
N LEU A 160 -9.86 -28.33 10.90
CA LEU A 160 -9.58 -26.99 11.36
C LEU A 160 -8.97 -26.97 12.76
N THR A 161 -9.53 -27.76 13.69
CA THR A 161 -8.99 -27.90 15.06
C THR A 161 -7.55 -28.42 15.02
N ALA A 162 -7.28 -29.46 14.25
CA ALA A 162 -5.92 -30.01 14.10
C ALA A 162 -4.93 -29.01 13.49
N ALA A 163 -5.38 -28.19 12.53
CA ALA A 163 -4.54 -27.14 11.96
C ALA A 163 -4.29 -26.00 12.96
N LEU A 164 -5.31 -25.62 13.75
CA LEU A 164 -5.20 -24.57 14.76
C LEU A 164 -4.22 -24.97 15.88
N ASP A 165 -4.17 -26.24 16.26
CA ASP A 165 -3.22 -26.76 17.25
C ASP A 165 -1.74 -26.59 16.81
N THR A 166 -1.47 -26.37 15.51
CA THR A 166 -0.12 -26.09 15.00
C THR A 166 0.25 -24.62 15.05
N VAL A 167 -0.69 -23.70 15.33
CA VAL A 167 -0.44 -22.25 15.33
C VAL A 167 0.35 -21.86 16.57
N ASN A 168 1.62 -21.54 16.40
CA ASN A 168 2.50 -21.15 17.50
C ASN A 168 3.71 -20.37 16.99
N ILE A 169 3.73 -19.07 17.18
CA ILE A 169 4.85 -18.22 16.73
C ILE A 169 6.16 -18.56 17.45
N ASP A 170 6.11 -19.08 18.68
CA ASP A 170 7.31 -19.48 19.43
C ASP A 170 7.96 -20.74 18.86
N GLY A 171 7.26 -21.48 17.98
CA GLY A 171 7.78 -22.63 17.23
C GLY A 171 8.54 -22.27 15.96
N VAL A 172 8.75 -20.98 15.68
CA VAL A 172 9.56 -20.51 14.54
C VAL A 172 10.97 -20.19 15.01
N PHE A 173 11.95 -20.99 14.56
CA PHE A 173 13.36 -20.82 14.91
C PHE A 173 14.17 -20.26 13.73
N ILE A 174 14.94 -19.20 13.98
CA ILE A 174 15.74 -18.50 12.97
C ILE A 174 17.20 -18.51 13.42
N ASP A 175 18.03 -19.28 12.73
CA ASP A 175 19.50 -19.26 12.86
C ASP A 175 20.06 -18.31 11.78
N GLU A 176 20.30 -17.08 12.15
CA GLU A 176 20.82 -16.03 11.26
C GLU A 176 22.21 -16.39 10.71
N ALA A 177 23.09 -16.96 11.53
CA ALA A 177 24.48 -17.26 11.15
C ALA A 177 24.54 -18.33 10.04
N ASN A 178 23.67 -19.34 10.11
CA ASN A 178 23.57 -20.41 9.12
C ASN A 178 22.45 -20.16 8.10
N ARG A 179 21.72 -19.06 8.23
CA ARG A 179 20.54 -18.71 7.41
C ARG A 179 19.51 -19.85 7.35
N THR A 180 19.35 -20.55 8.45
CA THR A 180 18.42 -21.67 8.56
C THR A 180 17.16 -21.23 9.30
N VAL A 181 16.01 -21.47 8.72
CA VAL A 181 14.72 -21.28 9.37
C VAL A 181 14.04 -22.63 9.50
N SER A 182 13.52 -22.92 10.70
CA SER A 182 12.77 -24.14 10.97
C SER A 182 11.48 -23.83 11.72
N VAL A 183 10.49 -24.71 11.54
CA VAL A 183 9.17 -24.65 12.20
C VAL A 183 8.88 -25.99 12.87
N GLU A 184 8.10 -25.95 13.98
CA GLU A 184 7.75 -27.16 14.72
C GLU A 184 6.54 -27.89 14.12
N ASN A 185 6.49 -29.22 14.33
CA ASN A 185 5.29 -30.07 14.30
C ASN A 185 4.24 -29.79 13.22
N GLY A 186 4.67 -29.67 11.98
CA GLY A 186 3.74 -29.48 10.86
C GLY A 186 3.20 -28.07 10.71
N GLN A 187 3.75 -27.10 11.44
CA GLN A 187 3.46 -25.70 11.22
C GLN A 187 3.71 -25.30 9.75
N LYS A 188 2.92 -24.37 9.27
CA LYS A 188 3.11 -23.75 7.96
C LYS A 188 3.05 -22.25 8.08
N LEU A 189 3.98 -21.57 7.41
CA LEU A 189 4.04 -20.11 7.36
C LEU A 189 3.14 -19.60 6.25
N ASP A 190 2.36 -18.56 6.56
CA ASP A 190 1.68 -17.69 5.62
C ASP A 190 2.03 -16.24 5.94
N VAL A 191 2.75 -15.60 5.04
CA VAL A 191 3.22 -14.22 5.20
C VAL A 191 2.43 -13.22 4.32
N GLY A 192 1.27 -13.64 3.83
CA GLY A 192 0.42 -12.84 2.93
C GLY A 192 -0.03 -11.50 3.51
N ALA A 193 -0.19 -11.42 4.84
CA ALA A 193 -0.55 -10.19 5.56
C ALA A 193 0.61 -9.18 5.73
N LEU A 194 1.83 -9.54 5.28
CA LEU A 194 3.04 -8.73 5.45
C LEU A 194 3.79 -8.48 4.14
N GLY A 195 3.55 -9.32 3.13
CA GLY A 195 4.34 -9.32 1.90
C GLY A 195 4.24 -7.99 1.13
N LYS A 196 3.05 -7.42 1.02
CA LYS A 196 2.85 -6.15 0.32
C LYS A 196 3.47 -4.98 1.09
N GLY A 197 3.42 -5.02 2.42
CA GLY A 197 4.08 -4.04 3.28
C GLY A 197 5.60 -4.05 3.12
N GLU A 198 6.23 -5.22 3.10
CA GLU A 198 7.67 -5.36 2.83
C GLU A 198 8.03 -4.86 1.43
N ALA A 199 7.21 -5.16 0.41
CA ALA A 199 7.41 -4.64 -0.94
C ALA A 199 7.30 -3.10 -0.96
N CYS A 200 6.38 -2.49 -0.21
CA CYS A 200 6.30 -1.04 -0.06
C CYS A 200 7.58 -0.46 0.57
N ASP A 201 8.15 -1.12 1.58
CA ASP A 201 9.41 -0.68 2.18
C ASP A 201 10.60 -0.82 1.21
N ILE A 202 10.67 -1.88 0.39
CA ILE A 202 11.65 -2.05 -0.69
C ILE A 202 11.51 -0.92 -1.74
N MET A 203 10.30 -0.60 -2.17
CA MET A 203 10.03 0.48 -3.12
C MET A 203 10.41 1.84 -2.53
N LYS A 204 10.03 2.09 -1.26
CA LYS A 204 10.34 3.31 -0.51
C LYS A 204 11.84 3.57 -0.46
N GLU A 205 12.64 2.57 -0.10
CA GLU A 205 14.11 2.70 -0.01
C GLU A 205 14.70 3.23 -1.33
N LYS A 206 14.31 2.65 -2.46
CA LYS A 206 14.80 3.06 -3.79
C LYS A 206 14.32 4.44 -4.20
N LEU A 207 13.07 4.78 -3.91
CA LEU A 207 12.50 6.09 -4.21
C LEU A 207 13.17 7.20 -3.41
N LEU A 208 13.40 6.99 -2.11
CA LEU A 208 14.10 7.95 -1.26
C LEU A 208 15.57 8.11 -1.65
N ALA A 209 16.27 7.02 -2.02
CA ALA A 209 17.66 7.08 -2.49
C ALA A 209 17.80 7.88 -3.79
N SER A 210 16.76 7.96 -4.61
CA SER A 210 16.73 8.73 -5.87
C SER A 210 16.09 10.11 -5.75
N ASP A 211 15.64 10.51 -4.56
CA ASP A 211 14.89 11.76 -4.31
C ASP A 211 13.70 11.92 -5.27
N THR A 212 12.96 10.82 -5.49
CA THR A 212 11.85 10.78 -6.45
C THR A 212 10.51 10.82 -5.71
N ALA A 213 9.70 11.84 -6.00
CA ALA A 213 8.33 11.89 -5.57
C ALA A 213 7.50 10.84 -6.34
N ALA A 214 6.69 10.08 -5.63
CA ALA A 214 5.90 9.02 -6.24
C ALA A 214 4.62 8.74 -5.46
N CYS A 215 3.62 8.20 -6.19
CA CYS A 215 2.45 7.54 -5.63
C CYS A 215 2.32 6.16 -6.28
N ILE A 216 2.39 5.11 -5.46
CA ILE A 216 2.29 3.73 -5.92
C ILE A 216 1.11 3.07 -5.21
N SER A 217 0.18 2.49 -5.99
CA SER A 217 -0.91 1.66 -5.49
C SER A 217 -0.56 0.19 -5.71
N PHE A 218 -0.72 -0.63 -4.67
CA PHE A 218 -0.35 -2.03 -4.67
C PHE A 218 -1.34 -2.88 -3.84
N GLY A 219 -2.40 -3.37 -4.49
CA GLY A 219 -3.31 -4.36 -3.89
C GLY A 219 -3.84 -3.98 -2.50
N GLY A 220 -4.40 -2.80 -2.34
CA GLY A 220 -4.89 -2.28 -1.05
C GLY A 220 -3.87 -1.45 -0.27
N ASN A 221 -2.59 -1.48 -0.64
CA ASN A 221 -1.56 -0.61 -0.08
C ASN A 221 -1.27 0.56 -1.01
N VAL A 222 -1.02 1.74 -0.45
CA VAL A 222 -0.59 2.93 -1.20
C VAL A 222 0.67 3.47 -0.54
N LEU A 223 1.74 3.61 -1.31
CA LEU A 223 2.98 4.26 -0.91
C LEU A 223 3.06 5.63 -1.57
N VAL A 224 3.32 6.67 -0.78
CA VAL A 224 3.65 8.01 -1.29
C VAL A 224 5.03 8.43 -0.79
N THR A 225 5.82 9.08 -1.66
CA THR A 225 7.14 9.62 -1.33
C THR A 225 7.26 11.06 -1.80
N GLY A 226 7.97 11.88 -1.04
CA GLY A 226 8.18 13.28 -1.35
C GLY A 226 6.89 14.11 -1.39
N GLU A 227 7.00 15.35 -1.85
CA GLU A 227 5.85 16.23 -2.07
C GLU A 227 5.21 15.93 -3.43
N ASN A 228 3.88 15.92 -3.48
CA ASN A 228 3.15 15.81 -4.74
C ASN A 228 3.33 17.08 -5.59
N PRO A 229 4.04 17.02 -6.74
CA PRO A 229 4.27 18.22 -7.56
C PRO A 229 2.99 18.86 -8.12
N ASN A 230 1.90 18.10 -8.20
CA ASN A 230 0.59 18.55 -8.69
C ASN A 230 -0.43 18.74 -7.55
N GLY A 231 -0.03 18.44 -6.31
CA GLY A 231 -0.89 18.55 -5.14
C GLY A 231 -0.93 19.96 -4.57
N LYS A 232 -2.08 20.36 -4.02
CA LYS A 232 -2.16 21.61 -3.26
C LYS A 232 -1.25 21.49 -2.03
N ASN A 233 -0.34 22.42 -1.85
CA ASN A 233 0.66 22.42 -0.76
C ASN A 233 1.52 21.13 -0.70
N GLY A 234 1.75 20.44 -1.82
CA GLY A 234 2.52 19.20 -1.87
C GLY A 234 1.79 17.96 -1.36
N GLU A 235 0.49 18.04 -1.10
CA GLU A 235 -0.30 16.95 -0.53
C GLU A 235 -0.64 15.89 -1.57
N TRP A 236 -0.64 14.63 -1.10
CA TRP A 236 -1.17 13.48 -1.81
C TRP A 236 -2.62 13.25 -1.38
N LYS A 237 -3.53 13.14 -2.35
CA LYS A 237 -4.93 12.82 -2.09
C LYS A 237 -5.18 11.35 -2.39
N ILE A 238 -5.43 10.57 -1.36
CA ILE A 238 -5.67 9.12 -1.44
C ILE A 238 -7.18 8.89 -1.32
N GLY A 239 -7.76 8.25 -2.34
CA GLY A 239 -9.13 7.76 -2.30
C GLY A 239 -9.23 6.48 -1.48
N MET A 240 -10.19 6.41 -0.58
CA MET A 240 -10.48 5.20 0.20
C MET A 240 -11.67 4.48 -0.43
N ARG A 241 -11.41 3.24 -0.89
CA ARG A 241 -12.43 2.39 -1.53
C ARG A 241 -13.63 2.20 -0.62
N ASP A 242 -14.83 2.25 -1.19
CA ASP A 242 -16.08 1.99 -0.48
C ASP A 242 -16.17 0.49 -0.12
N PRO A 243 -16.11 0.12 1.18
CA PRO A 243 -16.16 -1.28 1.59
C PRO A 243 -17.58 -1.88 1.51
N LEU A 244 -18.62 -1.05 1.45
CA LEU A 244 -20.04 -1.47 1.36
C LEU A 244 -20.62 -1.25 -0.04
N GLY A 245 -19.90 -0.54 -0.91
CA GLY A 245 -20.29 -0.21 -2.27
C GLY A 245 -19.61 -1.05 -3.34
N SER A 246 -19.62 -0.54 -4.56
CA SER A 246 -18.98 -1.19 -5.71
C SER A 246 -17.45 -1.08 -5.64
N PRO A 247 -16.70 -2.00 -6.30
CA PRO A 247 -15.22 -2.01 -6.23
C PRO A 247 -14.54 -0.72 -6.67
N ASP A 248 -15.16 0.05 -7.56
CA ASP A 248 -14.59 1.29 -8.11
C ASP A 248 -15.08 2.56 -7.37
N GLU A 249 -15.94 2.40 -6.35
CA GLU A 249 -16.45 3.51 -5.57
C GLU A 249 -15.51 3.90 -4.42
N VAL A 250 -15.52 5.20 -4.11
CA VAL A 250 -14.70 5.80 -3.05
C VAL A 250 -15.64 6.47 -2.06
N PHE A 251 -15.58 6.07 -0.79
CA PHE A 251 -16.43 6.66 0.25
C PHE A 251 -15.80 7.87 0.93
N ALA A 252 -14.46 7.95 0.89
CA ALA A 252 -13.73 9.03 1.55
C ALA A 252 -12.42 9.34 0.83
N ALA A 253 -11.86 10.52 1.12
CA ALA A 253 -10.54 10.94 0.68
C ALA A 253 -9.70 11.35 1.87
N LEU A 254 -8.42 10.97 1.86
CA LEU A 254 -7.41 11.32 2.83
C LEU A 254 -6.32 12.15 2.16
N SER A 255 -6.06 13.36 2.69
CA SER A 255 -4.97 14.23 2.21
C SER A 255 -3.75 14.06 3.11
N LEU A 256 -2.62 13.65 2.55
CA LEU A 256 -1.40 13.30 3.29
C LEU A 256 -0.20 14.09 2.79
N LYS A 257 0.70 14.44 3.72
CA LYS A 257 2.05 14.92 3.43
C LYS A 257 3.07 13.87 3.87
N ALA A 258 4.00 13.54 2.98
CA ALA A 258 5.13 12.67 3.32
C ALA A 258 6.24 13.47 4.02
N GLU A 259 5.94 14.06 5.19
CA GLU A 259 6.85 14.98 5.92
C GLU A 259 8.19 14.33 6.26
N ASN A 260 8.22 13.01 6.51
CA ASN A 260 9.44 12.24 6.76
C ASN A 260 9.93 11.49 5.51
N GLY A 261 9.63 12.03 4.33
CA GLY A 261 10.04 11.48 3.04
C GLY A 261 9.11 10.42 2.47
N ALA A 262 8.37 9.65 3.27
CA ALA A 262 7.43 8.63 2.80
C ALA A 262 6.30 8.33 3.80
N LEU A 263 5.13 7.97 3.27
CA LEU A 263 4.02 7.38 4.02
C LEU A 263 3.44 6.20 3.26
N CYS A 264 3.03 5.18 3.99
CA CYS A 264 2.29 4.03 3.49
C CYS A 264 0.89 4.00 4.10
N VAL A 265 -0.11 3.75 3.28
CA VAL A 265 -1.48 3.46 3.70
C VAL A 265 -1.74 2.01 3.37
N SER A 266 -1.98 1.16 4.38
CA SER A 266 -2.33 -0.25 4.17
C SER A 266 -3.74 -0.51 4.64
N THR A 267 -4.53 -1.22 3.82
CA THR A 267 -5.93 -1.50 4.13
C THR A 267 -6.18 -3.00 4.18
N SER A 268 -6.72 -3.46 5.30
CA SER A 268 -7.31 -4.78 5.48
C SER A 268 -8.84 -4.68 5.44
N GLY A 269 -9.48 -5.50 4.61
CA GLY A 269 -10.94 -5.43 4.44
C GLY A 269 -11.58 -6.79 4.16
N SER A 270 -12.78 -7.02 4.73
CA SER A 270 -13.56 -8.25 4.58
C SER A 270 -14.12 -8.45 3.15
N TYR A 271 -14.10 -7.40 2.33
CA TYR A 271 -14.64 -7.40 0.96
C TYR A 271 -13.63 -7.89 -0.10
N GLU A 272 -12.35 -8.10 0.25
CA GLU A 272 -11.30 -8.43 -0.73
C GLU A 272 -11.43 -9.89 -1.21
N LYS A 273 -10.93 -10.84 -0.44
CA LYS A 273 -11.02 -12.26 -0.76
C LYS A 273 -12.11 -12.87 0.11
N ARG A 274 -13.26 -13.19 -0.50
CA ARG A 274 -14.40 -13.77 0.20
C ARG A 274 -15.14 -14.75 -0.71
N PHE A 275 -15.87 -15.66 -0.09
CA PHE A 275 -16.82 -16.54 -0.76
C PHE A 275 -18.09 -16.69 0.07
N GLU A 276 -19.14 -17.19 -0.54
CA GLU A 276 -20.41 -17.48 0.13
C GLU A 276 -20.69 -18.97 0.13
N GLU A 277 -21.07 -19.50 1.28
CA GLU A 277 -21.50 -20.89 1.43
C GLU A 277 -22.68 -20.96 2.40
N ASN A 278 -23.76 -21.65 2.01
CA ASN A 278 -24.99 -21.78 2.79
C ASN A 278 -25.61 -20.46 3.27
N GLY A 279 -25.49 -19.39 2.46
CA GLY A 279 -26.03 -18.06 2.77
C GLY A 279 -25.19 -17.25 3.77
N LYS A 280 -24.01 -17.73 4.16
CA LYS A 280 -23.04 -17.02 4.98
C LYS A 280 -21.80 -16.64 4.15
N SER A 281 -21.31 -15.41 4.33
CA SER A 281 -20.09 -14.92 3.71
C SER A 281 -18.89 -15.17 4.61
N TYR A 282 -17.79 -15.64 4.01
CA TYR A 282 -16.52 -15.91 4.69
C TYR A 282 -15.40 -15.17 3.98
N HIS A 283 -14.62 -14.39 4.72
CA HIS A 283 -13.48 -13.63 4.21
C HIS A 283 -12.15 -14.17 4.74
N HIS A 284 -11.05 -13.75 4.12
CA HIS A 284 -9.72 -14.31 4.34
C HIS A 284 -8.99 -13.84 5.61
N ILE A 285 -9.52 -12.87 6.37
CA ILE A 285 -8.89 -12.39 7.59
C ILE A 285 -9.33 -13.31 8.73
N ILE A 286 -8.42 -14.20 9.13
CA ILE A 286 -8.68 -15.26 10.10
C ILE A 286 -8.31 -14.81 11.51
N ASN A 287 -9.17 -15.12 12.47
CA ASN A 287 -8.86 -14.97 13.89
C ASN A 287 -7.95 -16.12 14.34
N PRO A 288 -6.73 -15.83 14.83
CA PRO A 288 -5.76 -16.85 15.25
C PRO A 288 -6.24 -17.74 16.41
N ASP A 289 -7.15 -17.23 17.25
CA ASP A 289 -7.67 -17.99 18.39
C ASP A 289 -8.72 -19.01 17.99
N THR A 290 -9.48 -18.76 16.93
CA THR A 290 -10.63 -19.60 16.53
C THR A 290 -10.45 -20.33 15.21
N GLY A 291 -9.52 -19.89 14.36
CA GLY A 291 -9.33 -20.39 13.01
C GLY A 291 -10.43 -20.00 12.02
N TYR A 292 -11.44 -19.21 12.44
CA TYR A 292 -12.51 -18.71 11.59
C TYR A 292 -12.27 -17.26 11.15
N PRO A 293 -12.91 -16.81 10.05
CA PRO A 293 -12.97 -15.40 9.70
C PRO A 293 -13.45 -14.53 10.86
N VAL A 294 -12.88 -13.34 10.99
CA VAL A 294 -13.22 -12.39 12.07
C VAL A 294 -14.64 -11.86 11.88
N GLU A 295 -15.44 -11.86 12.95
CA GLU A 295 -16.79 -11.29 12.98
C GLU A 295 -16.88 -10.30 14.16
N ASN A 296 -16.52 -9.03 13.93
CA ASN A 296 -16.54 -7.99 14.97
C ASN A 296 -17.18 -6.68 14.48
N GLY A 297 -17.94 -6.76 13.37
CA GLY A 297 -18.63 -5.61 12.79
C GLY A 297 -17.72 -4.69 11.95
N LEU A 298 -16.41 -4.92 11.88
CA LEU A 298 -15.51 -4.18 11.01
C LEU A 298 -15.58 -4.70 9.58
N VAL A 299 -15.61 -3.77 8.64
CA VAL A 299 -15.52 -4.08 7.19
C VAL A 299 -14.20 -3.63 6.59
N SER A 300 -13.54 -2.63 7.19
CA SER A 300 -12.25 -2.12 6.73
C SER A 300 -11.47 -1.46 7.85
N VAL A 301 -10.16 -1.67 7.85
CA VAL A 301 -9.19 -0.92 8.66
C VAL A 301 -8.06 -0.46 7.76
N SER A 302 -7.86 0.85 7.67
CA SER A 302 -6.74 1.46 6.94
C SER A 302 -5.77 2.08 7.92
N VAL A 303 -4.49 1.73 7.83
CA VAL A 303 -3.42 2.23 8.68
C VAL A 303 -2.46 3.09 7.88
N ILE A 304 -2.10 4.25 8.43
CA ILE A 304 -1.14 5.18 7.87
C ILE A 304 0.13 5.15 8.73
N CYS A 305 1.25 4.76 8.14
CA CYS A 305 2.53 4.64 8.83
C CYS A 305 3.70 4.95 7.89
N SER A 306 4.86 5.33 8.43
CA SER A 306 6.09 5.55 7.64
C SER A 306 6.74 4.25 7.14
N SER A 307 6.46 3.09 7.76
CA SER A 307 6.87 1.75 7.32
C SER A 307 5.70 1.02 6.70
N GLY A 308 5.91 0.50 5.47
CA GLY A 308 4.93 -0.33 4.78
C GLY A 308 4.66 -1.64 5.51
N LEU A 309 5.71 -2.30 6.01
CA LEU A 309 5.60 -3.54 6.77
C LEU A 309 4.77 -3.35 8.05
N ASN A 310 5.02 -2.26 8.80
CA ASN A 310 4.26 -1.96 10.01
C ASN A 310 2.81 -1.60 9.68
N ALA A 311 2.55 -0.85 8.62
CA ALA A 311 1.18 -0.52 8.19
C ALA A 311 0.38 -1.77 7.82
N ASP A 312 0.99 -2.71 7.06
CA ASP A 312 0.35 -3.97 6.64
C ASP A 312 0.06 -4.86 7.86
N ALA A 313 1.05 -5.02 8.76
CA ALA A 313 0.88 -5.77 10.01
C ALA A 313 -0.22 -5.19 10.90
N LEU A 314 -0.19 -3.88 11.12
CA LEU A 314 -1.17 -3.20 11.97
C LEU A 314 -2.57 -3.26 11.38
N SER A 315 -2.76 -3.07 10.06
CA SER A 315 -4.09 -3.11 9.47
C SER A 315 -4.78 -4.46 9.70
N THR A 316 -4.03 -5.56 9.58
CA THR A 316 -4.53 -6.91 9.86
C THR A 316 -4.77 -7.13 11.35
N ALA A 317 -3.79 -6.82 12.20
CA ALA A 317 -3.93 -7.01 13.65
C ALA A 317 -5.06 -6.19 14.26
N LEU A 318 -5.23 -4.94 13.82
CA LEU A 318 -6.32 -4.06 14.26
C LEU A 318 -7.69 -4.55 13.76
N PHE A 319 -7.75 -5.11 12.55
CA PHE A 319 -8.98 -5.73 12.05
C PHE A 319 -9.37 -6.94 12.91
N VAL A 320 -8.41 -7.78 13.28
CA VAL A 320 -8.64 -8.96 14.15
C VAL A 320 -9.00 -8.56 15.58
N ASN A 321 -8.29 -7.56 16.13
CA ASN A 321 -8.46 -7.13 17.54
C ASN A 321 -9.72 -6.28 17.77
N GLY A 322 -10.25 -5.66 16.72
CA GLY A 322 -11.28 -4.64 16.81
C GLY A 322 -10.75 -3.30 17.33
N LEU A 323 -11.63 -2.31 17.44
CA LEU A 323 -11.30 -1.00 18.01
C LEU A 323 -11.47 -1.04 19.53
N ASN A 324 -10.36 -0.99 20.26
CA ASN A 324 -10.32 -0.99 21.73
C ASN A 324 -9.05 -0.28 22.24
N GLU A 325 -8.86 -0.19 23.55
CA GLU A 325 -7.70 0.49 24.17
C GLU A 325 -6.35 -0.08 23.68
N THR A 326 -6.26 -1.41 23.53
CA THR A 326 -5.04 -2.06 23.02
C THR A 326 -4.73 -1.61 21.60
N SER A 327 -5.74 -1.50 20.75
CA SER A 327 -5.61 -1.00 19.37
C SER A 327 -5.09 0.44 19.34
N VAL A 328 -5.58 1.30 20.21
CA VAL A 328 -5.11 2.69 20.34
C VAL A 328 -3.66 2.73 20.85
N LEU A 329 -3.29 1.86 21.80
CA LEU A 329 -1.92 1.76 22.32
C LEU A 329 -0.95 1.29 21.21
N TRP A 330 -1.33 0.32 20.39
CA TRP A 330 -0.50 -0.10 19.25
C TRP A 330 -0.29 1.04 18.26
N LEU A 331 -1.35 1.71 17.82
CA LEU A 331 -1.21 2.86 16.90
C LEU A 331 -0.22 3.89 17.45
N LYS A 332 -0.33 4.21 18.73
CA LYS A 332 0.57 5.16 19.41
C LYS A 332 2.02 4.68 19.44
N SER A 333 2.25 3.38 19.75
CA SER A 333 3.60 2.81 19.85
C SER A 333 4.32 2.74 18.51
N PHE A 334 3.59 2.59 17.41
CA PHE A 334 4.13 2.57 16.05
C PHE A 334 4.17 3.97 15.39
N GLY A 335 3.66 5.01 16.05
CA GLY A 335 3.51 6.35 15.46
C GLY A 335 2.61 6.31 14.22
N ALA A 336 1.56 5.50 14.27
CA ALA A 336 0.65 5.26 13.18
C ALA A 336 -0.73 5.88 13.43
N ASP A 337 -1.42 6.18 12.34
CA ASP A 337 -2.81 6.61 12.32
C ASP A 337 -3.71 5.56 11.68
N ALA A 338 -5.02 5.61 11.95
CA ALA A 338 -5.94 4.66 11.35
C ALA A 338 -7.34 5.22 11.08
N VAL A 339 -8.00 4.58 10.11
CA VAL A 339 -9.43 4.72 9.81
C VAL A 339 -10.07 3.35 9.95
N PHE A 340 -11.06 3.22 10.83
CA PHE A 340 -11.87 2.02 11.02
C PHE A 340 -13.26 2.26 10.43
N VAL A 341 -13.74 1.33 9.62
CA VAL A 341 -15.06 1.38 9.00
C VAL A 341 -15.86 0.17 9.45
N PHE A 342 -17.06 0.42 9.96
CA PHE A 342 -17.97 -0.61 10.44
C PHE A 342 -19.09 -0.88 9.42
N GLU A 343 -19.70 -2.07 9.49
CA GLU A 343 -20.78 -2.53 8.61
C GLU A 343 -22.04 -1.64 8.66
N ASN A 344 -22.24 -0.90 9.77
CA ASN A 344 -23.36 0.03 9.93
C ASN A 344 -23.07 1.44 9.36
N GLY A 345 -21.95 1.62 8.63
CA GLY A 345 -21.53 2.91 8.08
C GLY A 345 -20.83 3.85 9.08
N THR A 346 -20.60 3.40 10.31
CA THR A 346 -19.83 4.17 11.30
C THR A 346 -18.35 4.19 10.91
N VAL A 347 -17.70 5.34 11.05
CA VAL A 347 -16.28 5.53 10.73
C VAL A 347 -15.57 6.18 11.92
N PHE A 348 -14.56 5.51 12.48
CA PHE A 348 -13.64 6.11 13.43
C PHE A 348 -12.34 6.49 12.73
N VAL A 349 -11.86 7.69 13.02
CA VAL A 349 -10.61 8.26 12.47
C VAL A 349 -9.77 8.77 13.63
N THR A 350 -8.47 8.44 13.67
CA THR A 350 -7.57 8.97 14.70
C THR A 350 -7.48 10.50 14.61
N ASP A 351 -7.35 11.16 15.76
CA ASP A 351 -7.45 12.62 15.88
C ASP A 351 -6.43 13.38 15.02
N SER A 352 -5.22 12.84 14.90
CA SER A 352 -4.11 13.44 14.14
C SER A 352 -4.43 13.67 12.66
N ILE A 353 -5.21 12.76 12.04
CA ILE A 353 -5.57 12.81 10.61
C ILE A 353 -7.03 13.23 10.37
N CYS A 354 -7.82 13.47 11.41
CA CYS A 354 -9.25 13.79 11.30
C CYS A 354 -9.50 15.02 10.40
N LYS A 355 -8.64 16.05 10.47
CA LYS A 355 -8.74 17.26 9.65
C LYS A 355 -8.40 17.04 8.17
N ASN A 356 -7.70 15.96 7.87
CA ASN A 356 -7.23 15.59 6.53
C ASN A 356 -8.14 14.55 5.88
N PHE A 357 -9.12 14.04 6.63
CA PHE A 357 -10.08 13.03 6.19
C PHE A 357 -11.42 13.68 5.81
N THR A 358 -11.97 13.29 4.68
CA THR A 358 -13.25 13.82 4.18
C THR A 358 -14.10 12.68 3.63
N ILE A 359 -15.28 12.44 4.22
CA ILE A 359 -16.28 11.51 3.67
C ILE A 359 -16.88 12.15 2.43
N THR A 360 -16.98 11.38 1.33
CA THR A 360 -17.60 11.77 0.07
C THR A 360 -19.00 11.19 -0.09
N ASN A 361 -19.32 10.07 0.60
CA ASN A 361 -20.61 9.42 0.62
C ASN A 361 -21.26 9.56 2.02
N THR A 362 -21.81 10.74 2.31
CA THR A 362 -22.42 11.08 3.61
C THR A 362 -23.80 10.46 3.85
N ASP A 363 -24.39 9.87 2.83
CA ASP A 363 -25.69 9.19 2.97
C ASP A 363 -25.53 7.82 3.65
N VAL A 364 -24.36 7.21 3.54
CA VAL A 364 -24.04 5.89 4.11
C VAL A 364 -23.11 6.00 5.32
N TYR A 365 -22.13 6.93 5.27
CA TYR A 365 -21.06 6.97 6.25
C TYR A 365 -21.11 8.21 7.15
N LYS A 366 -20.78 8.02 8.43
CA LYS A 366 -20.61 9.11 9.41
C LYS A 366 -19.39 8.87 10.29
N THR A 367 -18.64 9.94 10.56
CA THR A 367 -17.58 9.89 11.58
C THR A 367 -18.17 9.94 13.00
N VAL A 368 -17.55 9.22 13.91
CA VAL A 368 -17.93 9.16 15.33
C VAL A 368 -16.70 9.26 16.22
N SER A 369 -16.90 9.56 17.50
CA SER A 369 -15.85 9.52 18.54
C SER A 369 -15.42 8.08 18.86
N TYR A 370 -14.28 7.96 19.56
CA TYR A 370 -13.81 6.65 20.04
C TYR A 370 -14.85 5.97 20.96
N GLU A 371 -15.44 6.74 21.89
CA GLU A 371 -16.41 6.22 22.86
C GLU A 371 -17.69 5.70 22.19
N GLU A 372 -18.06 6.26 21.04
CA GLU A 372 -19.20 5.81 20.25
C GLU A 372 -18.84 4.59 19.40
N ALA A 373 -17.66 4.55 18.80
CA ALA A 373 -17.21 3.49 17.91
C ALA A 373 -16.81 2.20 18.65
N ALA A 374 -16.32 2.30 19.91
CA ALA A 374 -15.83 1.18 20.70
C ALA A 374 -16.94 0.46 21.51
N LYS A 375 -18.21 0.86 21.36
CA LYS A 375 -19.39 0.21 21.96
C LYS A 375 -19.91 -0.94 21.14
#